data_972e9da68c1e52231a17910598bc42d3
#
_entry.id   972e9da68c1e52231a17910598bc42d3
#
_cell.length_a   1.000
_cell.length_b   1.000
_cell.length_c   1.000
_cell.angle_alpha   90.00
_cell.angle_beta   90.00
_cell.angle_gamma   90.00
#
_symmetry.space_group_name_H-M   'P 1'
#
loop_
_entity.id
_entity.type
_entity.pdbx_description
1 polymer ?
#
loop_
_entity_poly.entity_id
_entity_poly.type
_entity_poly.pdbx_seq_one_letter_code
_entity_poly.pdbx_strand_id
1 'polypeptide(L)'
;PTYWQLGVNWASKDYDPYQVPEYKAWATEDYYKSGYAEMLDVYMTGLYYSFITKDDVDKATGVVGQRSEAGMDNSLTYCYSVEGGAEIAKHITRGVVPVIGSIYVEQYLGDFTPFGPAVTQALKSTDGVMIFDIVHLNKHKLWEELEAAMKAAE
;
A
#
# COMPACT_ATOMS: atom_id res chain seq x y z
N PRO A 1 -11.74 5.78 -0.82
CA PRO A 1 -10.66 6.64 -1.35
C PRO A 1 -9.34 6.07 -0.94
N THR A 2 -8.55 5.86 -1.93
CA THR A 2 -7.30 5.10 -1.91
C THR A 2 -6.09 6.02 -1.77
N TYR A 3 -6.14 7.04 -0.96
CA TYR A 3 -4.97 7.86 -0.78
C TYR A 3 -4.23 7.46 0.48
N TRP A 4 -3.46 6.40 0.33
CA TRP A 4 -2.52 5.93 1.32
C TRP A 4 -1.59 7.05 1.84
N GLN A 5 -1.23 8.01 1.00
CA GLN A 5 -0.38 9.14 1.35
C GLN A 5 -1.07 10.18 2.25
N LEU A 6 -2.37 10.33 2.09
CA LEU A 6 -3.15 11.33 2.81
C LEU A 6 -3.98 10.71 3.92
N GLY A 7 -4.11 9.40 3.90
CA GLY A 7 -5.09 8.72 4.72
C GLY A 7 -4.58 8.15 6.02
N VAL A 8 -3.30 8.29 6.27
CA VAL A 8 -2.71 7.62 7.43
C VAL A 8 -3.41 8.02 8.72
N ASN A 9 -3.72 9.29 8.91
CA ASN A 9 -4.45 9.76 10.08
C ASN A 9 -5.96 9.61 9.98
N TRP A 10 -6.47 9.37 8.77
CA TRP A 10 -7.91 9.42 8.53
C TRP A 10 -8.53 8.04 8.43
N ALA A 11 -7.70 7.01 8.36
CA ALA A 11 -8.17 5.65 8.28
C ALA A 11 -8.79 5.19 9.59
N SER A 12 -8.25 5.60 10.73
CA SER A 12 -8.81 5.31 12.05
C SER A 12 -8.69 6.50 12.98
N LYS A 13 -9.76 6.81 13.71
CA LYS A 13 -9.85 7.91 14.68
C LYS A 13 -8.83 7.82 15.83
N ASP A 14 -8.37 6.62 16.12
CA ASP A 14 -7.43 6.37 17.21
C ASP A 14 -5.97 6.35 16.75
N TYR A 15 -5.75 6.59 15.48
CA TYR A 15 -4.42 6.60 14.92
C TYR A 15 -3.84 8.00 14.89
N ASP A 16 -2.81 8.24 15.69
CA ASP A 16 -1.94 9.42 15.59
C ASP A 16 -0.63 9.00 14.89
N PRO A 17 -0.61 8.98 13.56
CA PRO A 17 0.47 8.34 12.83
C PRO A 17 1.74 9.16 12.84
N TYR A 18 1.60 10.44 12.79
CA TYR A 18 2.72 11.33 12.70
C TYR A 18 2.30 12.68 13.19
N GLN A 19 3.03 13.15 14.05
CA GLN A 19 2.96 14.55 14.37
C GLN A 19 3.63 15.34 13.23
N VAL A 20 3.13 15.17 12.01
CA VAL A 20 3.64 15.93 10.88
C VAL A 20 3.30 17.39 11.11
N PRO A 21 4.29 18.29 11.24
CA PRO A 21 4.05 19.68 11.61
C PRO A 21 3.07 20.39 10.68
N GLU A 22 3.11 20.03 9.39
CA GLU A 22 2.24 20.57 8.36
C GLU A 22 0.77 20.23 8.62
N TYR A 23 0.47 19.05 9.11
CA TYR A 23 -0.89 18.66 9.46
C TYR A 23 -1.36 19.33 10.75
N LYS A 24 -0.47 19.50 11.70
CA LYS A 24 -0.78 20.22 12.93
C LYS A 24 -1.17 21.68 12.70
N ALA A 25 -0.65 22.29 11.64
CA ALA A 25 -0.92 23.70 11.34
C ALA A 25 -2.38 23.98 10.97
N TRP A 26 -3.10 22.97 10.43
CA TRP A 26 -4.49 23.13 9.99
C TRP A 26 -5.46 22.12 10.59
N ALA A 27 -4.97 21.02 11.15
CA ALA A 27 -5.80 20.00 11.74
C ALA A 27 -6.38 20.47 13.08
N THR A 28 -7.68 20.25 13.25
CA THR A 28 -8.38 20.53 14.50
C THR A 28 -8.30 19.33 15.45
N GLU A 29 -8.71 19.51 16.70
CA GLU A 29 -8.83 18.41 17.65
C GLU A 29 -9.76 17.30 17.13
N ASP A 30 -10.84 17.67 16.47
CA ASP A 30 -11.79 16.72 15.89
C ASP A 30 -11.18 15.92 14.74
N TYR A 31 -10.26 16.50 13.98
CA TYR A 31 -9.52 15.79 12.93
C TYR A 31 -8.77 14.57 13.48
N TYR A 32 -8.10 14.72 14.61
CA TYR A 32 -7.36 13.62 15.24
C TYR A 32 -8.25 12.57 15.92
N LYS A 33 -9.49 12.95 16.24
CA LYS A 33 -10.49 12.05 16.83
C LYS A 33 -11.39 11.39 15.81
N SER A 34 -11.33 11.82 14.57
CA SER A 34 -12.16 11.30 13.48
C SER A 34 -11.37 10.38 12.58
N GLY A 35 -12.02 9.38 12.10
CA GLY A 35 -11.56 8.47 11.05
C GLY A 35 -12.74 8.00 10.25
N TYR A 36 -12.52 7.30 9.16
CA TYR A 36 -13.59 6.76 8.33
C TYR A 36 -13.43 5.26 8.06
N ALA A 37 -12.37 4.63 8.52
CA ALA A 37 -12.20 3.18 8.40
C ALA A 37 -13.37 2.44 9.05
N GLU A 38 -13.84 2.92 10.19
CA GLU A 38 -14.97 2.38 10.93
C GLU A 38 -16.33 2.51 10.20
N MET A 39 -16.37 3.32 9.15
CA MET A 39 -17.56 3.53 8.31
C MET A 39 -17.49 2.78 6.97
N LEU A 40 -16.43 2.03 6.74
CA LEU A 40 -16.20 1.29 5.49
C LEU A 40 -16.47 -0.19 5.70
N ASP A 41 -16.97 -0.84 4.66
CA ASP A 41 -17.02 -2.30 4.59
C ASP A 41 -15.67 -2.90 4.20
N VAL A 42 -14.89 -2.16 3.41
CA VAL A 42 -13.58 -2.55 2.90
C VAL A 42 -12.72 -1.30 2.73
N TYR A 43 -11.47 -1.40 3.13
CA TYR A 43 -10.45 -0.38 2.86
C TYR A 43 -9.54 -0.87 1.72
N MET A 44 -9.53 -0.15 0.61
CA MET A 44 -8.69 -0.47 -0.53
C MET A 44 -7.49 0.47 -0.58
N THR A 45 -6.28 -0.09 -0.60
CA THR A 45 -5.03 0.68 -0.66
C THR A 45 -4.29 0.41 -1.96
N GLY A 46 -3.75 1.46 -2.59
CA GLY A 46 -2.90 1.34 -3.78
C GLY A 46 -1.50 0.86 -3.39
N LEU A 47 -1.12 -0.31 -3.86
CA LEU A 47 0.22 -0.87 -3.69
C LEU A 47 1.00 -0.78 -5.01
N TYR A 48 1.07 0.43 -5.58
CA TYR A 48 1.65 0.72 -6.89
C TYR A 48 3.15 0.98 -6.77
N TYR A 49 3.88 -0.06 -6.35
CA TYR A 49 5.31 0.02 -6.10
C TYR A 49 6.10 -0.85 -7.06
N SER A 50 7.29 -0.40 -7.41
CA SER A 50 8.23 -1.18 -8.20
C SER A 50 8.95 -2.24 -7.37
N PHE A 51 9.03 -2.03 -6.05
CA PHE A 51 9.61 -2.98 -5.11
C PHE A 51 8.55 -3.87 -4.48
N ILE A 52 8.87 -5.14 -4.30
CA ILE A 52 7.94 -6.12 -3.75
C ILE A 52 8.07 -6.21 -2.23
N THR A 53 9.30 -6.38 -1.75
CA THR A 53 9.60 -6.51 -0.33
C THR A 53 10.34 -5.29 0.23
N LYS A 54 10.33 -5.16 1.54
CA LYS A 54 11.13 -4.16 2.25
C LYS A 54 12.62 -4.33 1.98
N ASP A 55 13.07 -5.58 1.93
CA ASP A 55 14.46 -5.91 1.61
C ASP A 55 14.87 -5.46 0.20
N ASP A 56 13.94 -5.49 -0.77
CA ASP A 56 14.22 -5.01 -2.13
C ASP A 56 14.47 -3.49 -2.14
N VAL A 57 13.73 -2.75 -1.32
CA VAL A 57 13.95 -1.31 -1.15
C VAL A 57 15.33 -1.05 -0.57
N ASP A 58 15.69 -1.74 0.51
CA ASP A 58 16.97 -1.56 1.18
C ASP A 58 18.15 -1.91 0.26
N LYS A 59 18.05 -2.99 -0.50
CA LYS A 59 19.08 -3.40 -1.46
C LYS A 59 19.25 -2.41 -2.61
N ALA A 60 18.13 -1.87 -3.11
CA ALA A 60 18.17 -0.99 -4.28
C ALA A 60 18.62 0.43 -3.93
N THR A 61 18.25 0.91 -2.76
CA THR A 61 18.48 2.30 -2.40
C THR A 61 19.84 2.50 -1.71
N GLY A 62 20.36 1.50 -1.01
CA GLY A 62 21.55 1.67 -0.15
C GLY A 62 21.44 2.84 0.81
N VAL A 63 20.33 3.57 0.71
CA VAL A 63 19.98 4.75 1.47
C VAL A 63 18.52 4.62 1.82
N VAL A 64 18.26 4.20 3.01
CA VAL A 64 16.97 4.33 3.64
C VAL A 64 16.57 5.80 3.53
N GLY A 65 15.55 6.11 2.77
CA GLY A 65 14.99 7.44 2.81
C GLY A 65 15.09 8.35 1.58
N GLN A 66 15.25 7.85 0.39
CA GLN A 66 15.26 8.72 -0.80
C GLN A 66 13.91 9.38 -1.17
N ARG A 67 12.82 9.01 -0.53
CA ARG A 67 11.55 9.70 -0.63
C ARG A 67 10.98 9.99 0.75
N SER A 68 11.59 10.91 1.44
CA SER A 68 10.81 11.62 2.44
C SER A 68 9.92 12.59 1.67
N GLU A 69 8.65 12.30 1.55
CA GLU A 69 7.69 13.39 1.43
C GLU A 69 7.90 14.27 2.66
N ALA A 70 7.84 15.58 2.49
CA ALA A 70 8.13 16.52 3.56
C ALA A 70 7.41 16.11 4.86
N GLY A 71 8.18 15.86 5.90
CA GLY A 71 7.68 15.50 7.22
C GLY A 71 7.50 14.03 7.53
N MET A 72 7.80 13.10 6.61
CA MET A 72 7.82 11.66 6.92
C MET A 72 9.16 11.25 7.52
N ASP A 73 9.10 10.39 8.52
CA ASP A 73 10.27 9.73 9.08
C ASP A 73 10.95 8.88 8.01
N ASN A 74 12.23 9.11 7.80
CA ASN A 74 13.04 8.34 6.85
C ASN A 74 13.10 6.84 7.17
N SER A 75 12.82 6.43 8.40
CA SER A 75 12.72 5.04 8.81
C SER A 75 11.56 4.29 8.15
N LEU A 76 10.62 5.01 7.53
CA LEU A 76 9.43 4.43 6.89
C LEU A 76 9.59 4.21 5.38
N THR A 77 10.78 4.32 4.84
CA THR A 77 11.00 4.10 3.38
C THR A 77 10.70 2.70 2.91
N TYR A 78 10.75 1.71 3.79
CA TYR A 78 10.27 0.36 3.48
C TYR A 78 8.81 0.34 3.01
N CYS A 79 8.01 1.35 3.34
CA CYS A 79 6.62 1.47 2.89
C CYS A 79 6.49 1.66 1.36
N TYR A 80 7.56 1.97 0.68
CA TYR A 80 7.59 2.05 -0.79
C TYR A 80 7.78 0.68 -1.47
N SER A 81 7.38 -0.37 -0.78
CA SER A 81 7.21 -1.72 -1.33
C SER A 81 5.78 -2.20 -1.16
N VAL A 82 5.42 -3.23 -1.92
CA VAL A 82 4.11 -3.89 -1.77
C VAL A 82 3.91 -4.38 -0.32
N GLU A 83 4.93 -5.02 0.23
CA GLU A 83 4.94 -5.50 1.62
C GLU A 83 4.76 -4.34 2.62
N GLY A 84 5.63 -3.34 2.54
CA GLY A 84 5.63 -2.23 3.50
C GLY A 84 4.37 -1.37 3.41
N GLY A 85 3.88 -1.10 2.19
CA GLY A 85 2.63 -0.37 2.00
C GLY A 85 1.42 -1.11 2.54
N ALA A 86 1.39 -2.44 2.39
CA ALA A 86 0.35 -3.29 2.97
C ALA A 86 0.39 -3.29 4.51
N GLU A 87 1.58 -3.40 5.11
CA GLU A 87 1.76 -3.32 6.56
C GLU A 87 1.24 -2.00 7.12
N ILE A 88 1.57 -0.88 6.48
CA ILE A 88 1.06 0.43 6.89
C ILE A 88 -0.46 0.47 6.79
N ALA A 89 -1.04 0.02 5.69
CA ALA A 89 -2.49 0.00 5.52
C ALA A 89 -3.18 -0.82 6.63
N LYS A 90 -2.65 -1.98 6.98
CA LYS A 90 -3.14 -2.80 8.10
C LYS A 90 -2.97 -2.09 9.44
N HIS A 91 -1.85 -1.43 9.64
CA HIS A 91 -1.57 -0.69 10.88
C HIS A 91 -2.53 0.48 11.09
N ILE A 92 -2.72 1.31 10.07
CA ILE A 92 -3.59 2.49 10.17
C ILE A 92 -5.07 2.15 10.29
N THR A 93 -5.51 1.03 9.74
CA THR A 93 -6.89 0.55 9.86
C THR A 93 -7.14 -0.21 11.17
N ARG A 94 -6.09 -0.59 11.88
CA ARG A 94 -6.16 -1.28 13.19
C ARG A 94 -7.05 -2.51 13.21
N GLY A 95 -7.25 -3.14 12.06
CA GLY A 95 -8.08 -4.33 11.93
C GLY A 95 -9.59 -4.09 12.04
N VAL A 96 -10.05 -2.81 12.01
CA VAL A 96 -11.49 -2.50 12.09
C VAL A 96 -12.21 -2.74 10.76
N VAL A 97 -11.47 -2.91 9.68
CA VAL A 97 -11.99 -3.14 8.34
C VAL A 97 -11.02 -4.03 7.55
N PRO A 98 -11.53 -4.93 6.68
CA PRO A 98 -10.67 -5.67 5.76
C PRO A 98 -9.88 -4.74 4.84
N VAL A 99 -8.61 -5.06 4.62
CA VAL A 99 -7.71 -4.30 3.74
C VAL A 99 -7.48 -5.07 2.45
N ILE A 100 -7.81 -4.45 1.32
CA ILE A 100 -7.57 -5.00 -0.02
C ILE A 100 -6.41 -4.27 -0.66
N GLY A 101 -5.35 -5.00 -1.04
CA GLY A 101 -4.23 -4.46 -1.77
C GLY A 101 -4.56 -4.29 -3.26
N SER A 102 -4.44 -3.09 -3.81
CA SER A 102 -4.64 -2.84 -5.23
C SER A 102 -3.30 -2.85 -5.95
N ILE A 103 -3.14 -3.73 -6.94
CA ILE A 103 -1.97 -3.85 -7.79
C ILE A 103 -2.28 -3.27 -9.17
N TYR A 104 -1.44 -2.34 -9.64
CA TYR A 104 -1.56 -1.77 -10.96
C TYR A 104 -0.65 -2.53 -11.94
N VAL A 105 -1.25 -3.14 -12.96
CA VAL A 105 -0.53 -3.98 -13.93
C VAL A 105 0.57 -3.20 -14.65
N GLU A 106 0.27 -2.00 -15.15
CA GLU A 106 1.24 -1.20 -15.90
C GLU A 106 2.26 -0.45 -14.99
N GLN A 107 2.24 -0.68 -13.68
CA GLN A 107 3.38 -0.33 -12.81
C GLN A 107 4.66 -1.06 -13.26
N TYR A 108 4.50 -2.21 -13.89
CA TYR A 108 5.59 -3.08 -14.35
C TYR A 108 5.80 -3.01 -15.86
N LEU A 109 5.34 -1.93 -16.50
CA LEU A 109 5.49 -1.76 -17.95
C LEU A 109 6.96 -1.77 -18.36
N GLY A 110 7.29 -2.65 -19.33
CA GLY A 110 8.66 -2.86 -19.79
C GLY A 110 9.32 -4.12 -19.22
N ASP A 111 8.96 -4.53 -18.01
CA ASP A 111 9.34 -5.81 -17.41
C ASP A 111 8.24 -6.27 -16.45
N PHE A 112 7.45 -7.26 -16.86
CA PHE A 112 6.37 -7.80 -16.04
C PHE A 112 6.79 -8.91 -15.08
N THR A 113 8.07 -9.25 -15.02
CA THR A 113 8.59 -10.27 -14.08
C THR A 113 8.17 -10.00 -12.62
N PRO A 114 8.11 -8.75 -12.11
CA PRO A 114 7.68 -8.48 -10.75
C PRO A 114 6.16 -8.60 -10.51
N PHE A 115 5.33 -8.68 -11.55
CA PHE A 115 3.87 -8.66 -11.39
C PHE A 115 3.34 -9.83 -10.54
N GLY A 116 3.70 -11.06 -10.87
CA GLY A 116 3.31 -12.24 -10.10
C GLY A 116 3.76 -12.17 -8.63
N PRO A 117 5.04 -11.92 -8.34
CA PRO A 117 5.53 -11.67 -6.99
C PRO A 117 4.78 -10.56 -6.25
N ALA A 118 4.42 -9.47 -6.90
CA ALA A 118 3.63 -8.38 -6.30
C ALA A 118 2.23 -8.84 -5.88
N VAL A 119 1.55 -9.57 -6.73
CA VAL A 119 0.22 -10.15 -6.42
C VAL A 119 0.33 -11.13 -5.23
N THR A 120 1.31 -12.03 -5.28
CA THR A 120 1.55 -12.98 -4.19
C THR A 120 1.83 -12.28 -2.87
N GLN A 121 2.67 -11.24 -2.89
CA GLN A 121 3.01 -10.48 -1.68
C GLN A 121 1.79 -9.70 -1.15
N ALA A 122 1.01 -9.07 -2.04
CA ALA A 122 -0.21 -8.38 -1.65
C ALA A 122 -1.20 -9.34 -0.96
N LEU A 123 -1.42 -10.53 -1.53
CA LEU A 123 -2.28 -11.57 -0.94
C LEU A 123 -1.80 -12.04 0.44
N LYS A 124 -0.47 -12.15 0.63
CA LYS A 124 0.11 -12.53 1.93
C LYS A 124 0.00 -11.45 2.99
N SER A 125 0.00 -10.19 2.57
CA SER A 125 0.07 -9.05 3.48
C SER A 125 -1.26 -8.35 3.73
N THR A 126 -2.30 -8.66 2.94
CA THR A 126 -3.64 -8.05 3.05
C THR A 126 -4.73 -9.13 3.09
N ASP A 127 -5.99 -8.72 3.20
CA ASP A 127 -7.13 -9.62 3.26
C ASP A 127 -7.67 -10.00 1.86
N GLY A 128 -7.06 -9.47 0.81
CA GLY A 128 -7.39 -9.76 -0.58
C GLY A 128 -6.66 -8.82 -1.54
N VAL A 129 -6.82 -9.06 -2.82
CA VAL A 129 -6.18 -8.26 -3.87
C VAL A 129 -7.20 -7.77 -4.89
N MET A 130 -7.02 -6.57 -5.37
CA MET A 130 -7.67 -6.02 -6.55
C MET A 130 -6.63 -5.76 -7.63
N ILE A 131 -6.90 -6.22 -8.83
CA ILE A 131 -6.02 -5.99 -9.98
C ILE A 131 -6.58 -4.87 -10.84
N PHE A 132 -5.82 -3.82 -11.01
CA PHE A 132 -6.15 -2.70 -11.86
C PHE A 132 -5.29 -2.77 -13.14
N ASP A 133 -5.83 -3.20 -14.29
CA ASP A 133 -7.19 -3.67 -14.50
C ASP A 133 -7.22 -4.84 -15.50
N ILE A 134 -8.40 -5.35 -15.78
CA ILE A 134 -8.64 -6.46 -16.71
C ILE A 134 -8.21 -6.15 -18.16
N VAL A 135 -8.27 -4.89 -18.58
CA VAL A 135 -7.84 -4.46 -19.92
C VAL A 135 -6.33 -4.65 -20.06
N HIS A 136 -5.58 -4.29 -19.01
CA HIS A 136 -4.12 -4.46 -18.99
C HIS A 136 -3.71 -5.92 -18.89
N LEU A 137 -4.43 -6.74 -18.10
CA LEU A 137 -4.21 -8.20 -18.08
C LEU A 137 -4.37 -8.82 -19.45
N ASN A 138 -5.44 -8.46 -20.17
CA ASN A 138 -5.68 -8.93 -21.53
C ASN A 138 -4.61 -8.43 -22.51
N LYS A 139 -4.29 -7.14 -22.46
CA LYS A 139 -3.32 -6.49 -23.34
C LYS A 139 -1.93 -7.14 -23.25
N HIS A 140 -1.51 -7.43 -22.03
CA HIS A 140 -0.18 -7.96 -21.73
C HIS A 140 -0.15 -9.49 -21.54
N LYS A 141 -1.31 -10.17 -21.66
CA LYS A 141 -1.47 -11.63 -21.56
C LYS A 141 -0.98 -12.22 -20.24
N LEU A 142 -1.30 -11.58 -19.13
CA LEU A 142 -0.79 -11.92 -17.79
C LEU A 142 -1.75 -12.77 -16.94
N TRP A 143 -2.67 -13.48 -17.58
CA TRP A 143 -3.63 -14.34 -16.87
C TRP A 143 -2.99 -15.56 -16.22
N GLU A 144 -2.01 -16.17 -16.88
CA GLU A 144 -1.30 -17.33 -16.35
C GLU A 144 -0.43 -16.93 -15.15
N GLU A 145 0.24 -15.78 -15.23
CA GLU A 145 1.01 -15.20 -14.13
C GLU A 145 0.12 -14.86 -12.94
N LEU A 146 -1.05 -14.30 -13.19
CA LEU A 146 -2.03 -14.01 -12.14
C LEU A 146 -2.50 -15.29 -11.45
N GLU A 147 -2.88 -16.32 -12.22
CA GLU A 147 -3.32 -17.61 -11.66
C GLU A 147 -2.20 -18.28 -10.86
N ALA A 148 -0.98 -18.27 -11.37
CA ALA A 148 0.19 -18.81 -10.67
C ALA A 148 0.47 -18.06 -9.35
N ALA A 149 0.35 -16.74 -9.37
CA ALA A 149 0.55 -15.90 -8.20
C ALA A 149 -0.51 -16.16 -7.11
N MET A 150 -1.76 -16.33 -7.50
CA MET A 150 -2.84 -16.67 -6.57
C MET A 150 -2.60 -18.03 -5.90
N LYS A 151 -2.23 -19.04 -6.67
CA LYS A 151 -1.89 -20.37 -6.14
C LYS A 151 -0.69 -20.37 -5.20
N ALA A 152 0.29 -19.52 -5.45
CA ALA A 152 1.49 -19.40 -4.61
C ALA A 152 1.23 -18.68 -3.27
N ALA A 153 0.08 -18.04 -3.12
CA ALA A 153 -0.32 -17.36 -1.90
C ALA A 153 -1.18 -18.24 -0.97
N GLU A 154 -1.70 -19.38 -1.47
CA GLU A 154 -2.44 -20.39 -0.68
C GLU A 154 -1.51 -21.14 0.26
#